data_5617359e6a4a4343510e46c828e92131
#
_entry.id   5617359e6a4a4343510e46c828e92131
#
_cell.length_a   1.000
_cell.length_b   1.000
_cell.length_c   1.000
_cell.angle_alpha   90.00
_cell.angle_beta   90.00
_cell.angle_gamma   90.00
#
_symmetry.space_group_name_H-M   'P 1'
#
loop_
_entity.id
_entity.type
_entity.pdbx_description
1 polymer ?
#
loop_
_entity_poly.entity_id
_entity_poly.type
_entity_poly.pdbx_seq_one_letter_code
_entity_poly.pdbx_strand_id
1 'polypeptide(L)'
;MTFSFYSNGIQACDGGDLPENVVTTDGAQTLTNKTIDADNNNIANLGVDNFNPDVVLETVRNVDDASDSKLVSEKAVAKAVDTYIHDQAVPSDTWVVEHNMGKFPSVTVIDSAGTQFMVQVEYNSRNKLTIYMNGSTTGKAYLN
;
A
#
# COMPACT_ATOMS: atom_id res chain seq x y z
N MET A 1 -59.80 -7.43 8.50
CA MET A 1 -59.86 -8.34 7.36
C MET A 1 -58.69 -7.96 6.47
N THR A 2 -57.60 -8.72 6.52
CA THR A 2 -56.35 -8.44 5.77
C THR A 2 -56.51 -9.09 4.38
N PHE A 3 -56.45 -8.30 3.32
CA PHE A 3 -56.47 -8.78 1.96
C PHE A 3 -55.03 -9.10 1.52
N SER A 4 -54.77 -10.32 1.15
CA SER A 4 -53.50 -10.73 0.55
C SER A 4 -53.66 -10.75 -0.96
N PHE A 5 -52.83 -10.02 -1.68
CA PHE A 5 -52.75 -10.03 -3.14
C PHE A 5 -51.58 -10.89 -3.58
N TYR A 6 -51.84 -11.78 -4.54
CA TYR A 6 -50.79 -12.55 -5.19
C TYR A 6 -50.54 -12.01 -6.60
N SER A 7 -49.33 -11.66 -6.89
CA SER A 7 -48.86 -11.40 -8.26
C SER A 7 -47.69 -12.34 -8.52
N ASN A 8 -47.82 -13.18 -9.54
CA ASN A 8 -46.80 -14.17 -9.94
C ASN A 8 -46.38 -15.14 -8.82
N GLY A 9 -47.30 -15.54 -7.94
CA GLY A 9 -47.01 -16.46 -6.85
C GLY A 9 -46.28 -15.88 -5.63
N ILE A 10 -46.03 -14.56 -5.63
CA ILE A 10 -45.44 -13.87 -4.48
C ILE A 10 -46.55 -13.17 -3.73
N GLN A 11 -46.71 -13.48 -2.44
CA GLN A 11 -47.63 -12.77 -1.57
C GLN A 11 -47.11 -11.35 -1.35
N ALA A 12 -47.86 -10.34 -1.82
CA ALA A 12 -47.56 -8.95 -1.45
C ALA A 12 -48.06 -8.74 -0.02
N CYS A 13 -47.17 -8.61 0.92
CA CYS A 13 -47.48 -8.28 2.31
C CYS A 13 -47.73 -6.78 2.42
N ASP A 14 -48.89 -6.41 2.95
CA ASP A 14 -49.26 -5.05 3.27
C ASP A 14 -48.45 -4.61 4.50
N GLY A 15 -47.31 -3.96 4.30
CA GLY A 15 -46.59 -3.17 5.30
C GLY A 15 -45.98 -3.92 6.49
N GLY A 16 -45.92 -5.22 6.51
CA GLY A 16 -45.34 -5.98 7.60
C GLY A 16 -44.78 -7.34 7.15
N ASP A 17 -43.62 -7.64 7.65
CA ASP A 17 -43.04 -8.96 7.69
C ASP A 17 -42.77 -9.66 6.34
N LEU A 18 -41.88 -9.03 5.53
CA LEU A 18 -41.11 -9.80 4.56
C LEU A 18 -40.31 -10.88 5.34
N PRO A 19 -40.23 -12.12 4.85
CA PRO A 19 -39.34 -13.11 5.47
C PRO A 19 -37.96 -12.52 5.70
N GLU A 20 -37.30 -12.81 6.81
CA GLU A 20 -35.99 -12.28 7.20
C GLU A 20 -34.88 -12.48 6.15
N ASN A 21 -35.13 -13.33 5.17
CA ASN A 21 -34.21 -13.66 4.09
C ASN A 21 -34.46 -12.89 2.77
N VAL A 22 -35.42 -11.98 2.74
CA VAL A 22 -35.69 -11.14 1.56
C VAL A 22 -34.82 -9.91 1.57
N VAL A 23 -34.07 -9.70 0.49
CA VAL A 23 -33.30 -8.50 0.29
C VAL A 23 -34.20 -7.41 -0.27
N THR A 24 -34.33 -6.27 0.45
CA THR A 24 -35.11 -5.11 0.00
C THR A 24 -34.25 -4.13 -0.77
N THR A 25 -34.88 -3.27 -1.55
CA THR A 25 -34.17 -2.30 -2.42
C THR A 25 -33.74 -1.02 -1.69
N ASP A 26 -34.29 -0.76 -0.50
CA ASP A 26 -34.18 0.52 0.21
C ASP A 26 -33.76 0.42 1.67
N GLY A 27 -33.58 -0.78 2.20
CA GLY A 27 -33.10 -1.03 3.56
C GLY A 27 -31.61 -1.40 3.64
N ALA A 28 -30.93 -0.92 4.68
CA ALA A 28 -29.59 -1.45 5.00
C ALA A 28 -29.71 -2.89 5.49
N GLN A 29 -29.05 -3.82 4.83
CA GLN A 29 -29.10 -5.24 5.15
C GLN A 29 -27.70 -5.85 5.16
N THR A 30 -27.47 -6.79 6.07
CA THR A 30 -26.26 -7.60 6.10
C THR A 30 -26.51 -8.93 5.36
N LEU A 31 -25.77 -9.17 4.29
CA LEU A 31 -25.81 -10.40 3.53
C LEU A 31 -24.74 -11.37 4.05
N THR A 32 -25.14 -12.50 4.62
CA THR A 32 -24.21 -13.54 5.08
C THR A 32 -24.29 -14.77 4.17
N ASN A 33 -23.15 -15.44 3.96
CA ASN A 33 -23.04 -16.65 3.15
C ASN A 33 -23.62 -16.50 1.71
N LYS A 34 -23.37 -15.33 1.10
CA LYS A 34 -23.76 -15.05 -0.29
C LYS A 34 -22.53 -14.97 -1.20
N THR A 35 -22.67 -15.52 -2.38
CA THR A 35 -21.76 -15.26 -3.50
C THR A 35 -22.35 -14.14 -4.33
N ILE A 36 -21.58 -13.08 -4.54
CA ILE A 36 -21.96 -11.96 -5.39
C ILE A 36 -21.04 -11.98 -6.61
N ASP A 37 -21.62 -12.18 -7.79
CA ASP A 37 -20.90 -12.09 -9.05
C ASP A 37 -20.72 -10.62 -9.43
N ALA A 38 -19.49 -10.13 -9.33
CA ALA A 38 -19.16 -8.73 -9.61
C ALA A 38 -19.29 -8.39 -11.10
N ASP A 39 -19.15 -9.34 -12.01
CA ASP A 39 -19.25 -9.10 -13.45
C ASP A 39 -20.67 -8.67 -13.87
N ASN A 40 -21.67 -9.09 -13.10
CA ASN A 40 -23.08 -8.79 -13.34
C ASN A 40 -23.68 -7.81 -12.32
N ASN A 41 -22.90 -7.31 -11.38
CA ASN A 41 -23.34 -6.41 -10.34
C ASN A 41 -22.41 -5.17 -10.22
N ASN A 42 -23.00 -4.00 -10.12
CA ASN A 42 -22.23 -2.80 -9.78
C ASN A 42 -22.09 -2.72 -8.25
N ILE A 43 -20.90 -3.06 -7.75
CA ILE A 43 -20.57 -2.95 -6.33
C ILE A 43 -19.81 -1.65 -6.14
N ALA A 44 -20.48 -0.62 -5.64
CA ALA A 44 -19.93 0.71 -5.42
C ALA A 44 -19.57 0.95 -3.94
N ASN A 45 -18.74 1.97 -3.69
CA ASN A 45 -18.33 2.42 -2.36
C ASN A 45 -17.52 1.37 -1.55
N LEU A 46 -16.78 0.51 -2.25
CA LEU A 46 -15.81 -0.37 -1.61
C LEU A 46 -14.51 0.40 -1.36
N GLY A 47 -14.28 0.78 -0.10
CA GLY A 47 -12.98 1.27 0.36
C GLY A 47 -12.04 0.11 0.73
N VAL A 48 -10.76 0.40 0.90
CA VAL A 48 -9.77 -0.62 1.31
C VAL A 48 -10.12 -1.27 2.66
N ASP A 49 -10.82 -0.54 3.52
CA ASP A 49 -11.27 -1.02 4.84
C ASP A 49 -12.35 -2.11 4.76
N ASN A 50 -12.98 -2.28 3.58
CA ASN A 50 -13.98 -3.33 3.33
C ASN A 50 -13.35 -4.67 2.93
N PHE A 51 -12.06 -4.69 2.66
CA PHE A 51 -11.35 -5.92 2.34
C PHE A 51 -10.69 -6.50 3.59
N ASN A 52 -10.57 -7.83 3.63
CA ASN A 52 -9.78 -8.48 4.66
C ASN A 52 -8.35 -7.92 4.63
N PRO A 53 -7.79 -7.45 5.78
CA PRO A 53 -6.42 -6.93 5.86
C PRO A 53 -5.35 -7.84 5.28
N ASP A 54 -5.59 -9.16 5.29
CA ASP A 54 -4.67 -10.14 4.70
C ASP A 54 -4.63 -10.11 3.16
N VAL A 55 -5.62 -9.51 2.51
CA VAL A 55 -5.71 -9.38 1.04
C VAL A 55 -5.01 -8.13 0.54
N VAL A 56 -4.96 -7.07 1.35
CA VAL A 56 -4.34 -5.80 0.99
C VAL A 56 -2.92 -5.74 1.56
N LEU A 57 -1.92 -5.60 0.69
CA LEU A 57 -0.55 -5.40 1.11
C LEU A 57 -0.26 -3.92 1.33
N GLU A 58 0.06 -3.55 2.57
CA GLU A 58 0.54 -2.20 2.91
C GLU A 58 2.05 -2.01 2.70
N THR A 59 2.76 -3.09 2.44
CA THR A 59 4.21 -3.07 2.19
C THR A 59 4.55 -3.99 1.03
N VAL A 60 5.27 -3.48 0.04
CA VAL A 60 5.82 -4.33 -1.03
C VAL A 60 6.93 -5.18 -0.43
N ARG A 61 6.77 -6.48 -0.53
CA ARG A 61 7.74 -7.47 -0.05
C ARG A 61 8.83 -7.72 -1.08
N ASN A 62 9.85 -8.47 -0.68
CA ASN A 62 10.83 -9.00 -1.61
C ASN A 62 10.14 -9.90 -2.66
N VAL A 63 10.71 -9.97 -3.86
CA VAL A 63 10.17 -10.77 -4.98
C VAL A 63 10.01 -12.25 -4.64
N ASP A 64 10.81 -12.77 -3.70
CA ASP A 64 10.74 -14.16 -3.26
C ASP A 64 9.47 -14.47 -2.45
N ASP A 65 8.84 -13.45 -1.84
CA ASP A 65 7.61 -13.54 -1.05
C ASP A 65 6.41 -12.90 -1.76
N ALA A 66 6.56 -12.53 -3.03
CA ALA A 66 5.50 -11.90 -3.80
C ALA A 66 4.31 -12.85 -4.00
N SER A 67 3.10 -12.32 -3.98
CA SER A 67 1.86 -13.06 -4.17
C SER A 67 0.99 -12.39 -5.21
N ASP A 68 0.55 -13.14 -6.21
CA ASP A 68 -0.36 -12.66 -7.26
C ASP A 68 -1.80 -12.50 -6.77
N SER A 69 -2.10 -13.00 -5.57
CA SER A 69 -3.44 -12.96 -4.99
C SER A 69 -3.71 -11.76 -4.08
N LYS A 70 -2.74 -10.85 -3.93
CA LYS A 70 -2.87 -9.70 -3.03
C LYS A 70 -2.84 -8.37 -3.78
N LEU A 71 -3.73 -7.47 -3.37
CA LEU A 71 -3.76 -6.09 -3.86
C LEU A 71 -2.69 -5.26 -3.17
N VAL A 72 -1.94 -4.48 -3.93
CA VAL A 72 -0.92 -3.57 -3.41
C VAL A 72 -1.52 -2.17 -3.26
N SER A 73 -1.40 -1.56 -2.08
CA SER A 73 -1.84 -0.19 -1.88
C SER A 73 -0.90 0.81 -2.57
N GLU A 74 -1.42 1.97 -2.97
CA GLU A 74 -0.63 3.08 -3.51
C GLU A 74 0.51 3.47 -2.56
N LYS A 75 0.25 3.51 -1.26
CA LYS A 75 1.25 3.79 -0.22
C LYS A 75 2.41 2.78 -0.22
N ALA A 76 2.11 1.50 -0.44
CA ALA A 76 3.13 0.47 -0.51
C ALA A 76 4.03 0.62 -1.74
N VAL A 77 3.44 0.99 -2.89
CA VAL A 77 4.19 1.29 -4.13
C VAL A 77 5.04 2.53 -3.93
N ALA A 78 4.49 3.62 -3.41
CA ALA A 78 5.21 4.86 -3.16
C ALA A 78 6.43 4.62 -2.26
N LYS A 79 6.27 3.85 -1.18
CA LYS A 79 7.38 3.49 -0.29
C LYS A 79 8.46 2.64 -0.95
N ALA A 80 8.06 1.74 -1.88
CA ALA A 80 9.02 0.87 -2.58
C ALA A 80 9.91 1.63 -3.56
N VAL A 81 9.39 2.72 -4.16
CA VAL A 81 10.12 3.57 -5.13
C VAL A 81 10.69 4.84 -4.50
N ASP A 82 10.56 4.99 -3.17
CA ASP A 82 11.01 6.18 -2.46
C ASP A 82 12.54 6.34 -2.55
N THR A 83 12.96 7.59 -2.70
CA THR A 83 14.37 8.01 -2.74
C THR A 83 14.70 8.73 -1.43
N TYR A 84 15.70 8.26 -0.72
CA TYR A 84 16.24 8.93 0.44
C TYR A 84 17.38 9.86 0.05
N ILE A 85 17.36 11.10 0.54
CA ILE A 85 18.42 12.09 0.30
C ILE A 85 19.10 12.40 1.63
N HIS A 86 20.38 12.08 1.73
CA HIS A 86 21.23 12.53 2.81
C HIS A 86 21.91 13.84 2.44
N ASP A 87 21.80 14.85 3.30
CA ASP A 87 22.46 16.15 3.14
C ASP A 87 23.62 16.27 4.14
N GLN A 88 24.84 16.25 3.63
CA GLN A 88 26.06 16.41 4.42
C GLN A 88 26.52 17.87 4.39
N ALA A 89 25.97 18.67 5.28
CA ALA A 89 26.27 20.11 5.36
C ALA A 89 27.64 20.43 5.99
N VAL A 90 28.13 19.54 6.85
CA VAL A 90 29.45 19.68 7.50
C VAL A 90 30.45 18.81 6.76
N PRO A 91 31.64 19.38 6.35
CA PRO A 91 32.65 18.61 5.64
C PRO A 91 33.08 17.37 6.46
N SER A 92 33.05 16.21 5.84
CA SER A 92 33.52 14.94 6.43
C SER A 92 34.02 14.01 5.33
N ASP A 93 34.99 13.18 5.63
CA ASP A 93 35.46 12.07 4.79
C ASP A 93 34.68 10.78 5.00
N THR A 94 33.84 10.77 6.03
CA THR A 94 33.02 9.64 6.42
C THR A 94 31.60 10.12 6.70
N TRP A 95 30.63 9.66 5.89
CA TRP A 95 29.21 9.98 6.06
C TRP A 95 28.44 8.76 6.57
N VAL A 96 27.87 8.87 7.76
CA VAL A 96 27.02 7.84 8.34
C VAL A 96 25.57 8.16 8.01
N VAL A 97 24.94 7.32 7.22
CA VAL A 97 23.59 7.53 6.68
C VAL A 97 22.63 6.52 7.25
N GLU A 98 21.65 7.00 8.01
CA GLU A 98 20.53 6.19 8.52
C GLU A 98 19.29 6.49 7.66
N HIS A 99 19.03 5.62 6.70
CA HIS A 99 18.00 5.87 5.67
C HIS A 99 16.66 5.16 5.95
N ASN A 100 16.64 4.15 6.78
CA ASN A 100 15.42 3.42 7.20
C ASN A 100 14.56 2.87 6.05
N MET A 101 15.17 2.57 4.88
CA MET A 101 14.45 2.10 3.67
C MET A 101 14.13 0.59 3.72
N GLY A 102 14.72 -0.17 4.64
CA GLY A 102 14.53 -1.62 4.76
C GLY A 102 15.18 -2.44 3.63
N LYS A 103 16.00 -1.81 2.79
CA LYS A 103 16.68 -2.41 1.63
C LYS A 103 18.15 -1.97 1.57
N PHE A 104 18.94 -2.55 0.67
CA PHE A 104 20.27 -2.08 0.31
C PHE A 104 20.16 -1.19 -0.93
N PRO A 105 20.08 0.14 -0.79
CA PRO A 105 19.86 1.05 -1.91
C PRO A 105 21.11 1.23 -2.76
N SER A 106 20.96 1.57 -4.03
CA SER A 106 22.06 2.13 -4.80
C SER A 106 22.36 3.56 -4.32
N VAL A 107 23.63 3.94 -4.31
CA VAL A 107 24.08 5.21 -3.76
C VAL A 107 24.76 6.04 -4.85
N THR A 108 24.26 7.25 -5.05
CA THR A 108 24.88 8.27 -5.90
C THR A 108 25.28 9.45 -5.04
N VAL A 109 26.54 9.84 -5.06
CA VAL A 109 27.04 10.98 -4.28
C VAL A 109 27.43 12.12 -5.21
N ILE A 110 27.00 13.33 -4.84
CA ILE A 110 27.38 14.58 -5.48
C ILE A 110 28.00 15.53 -4.46
N ASP A 111 29.00 16.31 -4.87
CA ASP A 111 29.55 17.38 -4.06
C ASP A 111 28.63 18.62 -4.03
N SER A 112 29.05 19.66 -3.31
CA SER A 112 28.33 20.93 -3.24
C SER A 112 28.30 21.71 -4.56
N ALA A 113 29.15 21.35 -5.54
CA ALA A 113 29.15 21.91 -6.90
C ALA A 113 28.21 21.13 -7.84
N GLY A 114 27.63 20.01 -7.39
CA GLY A 114 26.76 19.15 -8.20
C GLY A 114 27.51 18.10 -9.01
N THR A 115 28.80 17.88 -8.76
CA THR A 115 29.60 16.89 -9.47
C THR A 115 29.48 15.52 -8.79
N GLN A 116 29.11 14.50 -9.57
CA GLN A 116 29.07 13.11 -9.09
C GLN A 116 30.49 12.54 -9.02
N PHE A 117 30.79 11.80 -7.97
CA PHE A 117 32.05 11.10 -7.83
C PHE A 117 31.88 9.70 -7.24
N MET A 118 32.87 8.85 -7.50
CA MET A 118 32.88 7.47 -7.00
C MET A 118 33.34 7.42 -5.54
N VAL A 119 32.60 6.68 -4.73
CA VAL A 119 32.85 6.51 -3.30
C VAL A 119 32.86 5.05 -2.93
N GLN A 120 33.47 4.72 -1.81
CA GLN A 120 33.30 3.42 -1.19
C GLN A 120 32.06 3.44 -0.28
N VAL A 121 31.18 2.47 -0.45
CA VAL A 121 29.97 2.31 0.36
C VAL A 121 30.03 1.02 1.14
N GLU A 122 29.81 1.10 2.45
CA GLU A 122 29.69 -0.04 3.34
C GLU A 122 28.26 -0.09 3.89
N TYR A 123 27.55 -1.19 3.62
CA TYR A 123 26.20 -1.42 4.14
C TYR A 123 26.28 -2.05 5.53
N ASN A 124 26.01 -1.26 6.56
CA ASN A 124 26.01 -1.70 7.95
C ASN A 124 24.74 -2.53 8.27
N SER A 125 23.61 -2.18 7.65
CA SER A 125 22.33 -2.90 7.73
C SER A 125 21.42 -2.51 6.58
N ARG A 126 20.20 -3.08 6.52
CA ARG A 126 19.14 -2.66 5.58
C ARG A 126 18.62 -1.24 5.80
N ASN A 127 19.04 -0.58 6.87
CA ASN A 127 18.55 0.75 7.26
C ASN A 127 19.68 1.78 7.42
N LYS A 128 20.95 1.33 7.32
CA LYS A 128 22.10 2.16 7.60
C LYS A 128 23.28 1.78 6.71
N LEU A 129 23.97 2.77 6.21
CA LEU A 129 25.22 2.60 5.46
C LEU A 129 26.25 3.68 5.85
N THR A 130 27.50 3.44 5.51
CA THR A 130 28.61 4.40 5.67
C THR A 130 29.24 4.62 4.31
N ILE A 131 29.49 5.89 3.98
CA ILE A 131 30.15 6.31 2.75
C ILE A 131 31.53 6.86 3.13
N TYR A 132 32.57 6.34 2.48
CA TYR A 132 33.96 6.76 2.69
C TYR A 132 34.47 7.49 1.45
N MET A 133 35.18 8.60 1.68
CA MET A 133 35.72 9.48 0.65
C MET A 133 37.19 9.72 0.81
N ASN A 134 37.88 10.13 -0.26
CA ASN A 134 39.30 10.51 -0.25
C ASN A 134 39.57 11.93 0.24
N GLY A 135 38.74 12.43 1.11
CA GLY A 135 38.91 13.78 1.67
C GLY A 135 37.60 14.33 2.18
N SER A 136 37.73 15.27 3.08
CA SER A 136 36.59 15.91 3.74
C SER A 136 35.83 16.78 2.73
N THR A 137 34.56 16.48 2.49
CA THR A 137 33.70 17.22 1.56
C THR A 137 32.28 17.36 2.11
N THR A 138 31.53 18.29 1.53
CA THR A 138 30.08 18.47 1.70
C THR A 138 29.37 18.06 0.44
N GLY A 139 28.08 17.75 0.55
CA GLY A 139 27.28 17.39 -0.61
C GLY A 139 26.05 16.56 -0.24
N LYS A 140 25.57 15.79 -1.19
CA LYS A 140 24.38 14.96 -1.01
C LYS A 140 24.61 13.54 -1.49
N ALA A 141 24.02 12.59 -0.77
CA ALA A 141 23.89 11.21 -1.23
C ALA A 141 22.43 10.90 -1.54
N TYR A 142 22.18 10.41 -2.75
CA TYR A 142 20.87 9.93 -3.21
C TYR A 142 20.85 8.41 -3.13
N LEU A 143 19.87 7.87 -2.45
CA LEU A 143 19.71 6.45 -2.20
C LEU A 143 18.38 5.99 -2.83
N ASN A 144 18.43 5.00 -3.76
CA ASN A 144 17.25 4.51 -4.52
C ASN A 144 17.02 3.02 -4.34
#